data_8cdc3dda6b06b6d8ed41a1885f60c88a
#
_entry.id   8cdc3dda6b06b6d8ed41a1885f60c88a
#
_cell.length_a   1.000
_cell.length_b   1.000
_cell.length_c   1.000
_cell.angle_alpha   90.00
_cell.angle_beta   90.00
_cell.angle_gamma   90.00
#
_symmetry.space_group_name_H-M   'P 1'
#
loop_
_entity.id
_entity.type
_entity.pdbx_description
1 polymer ?
#
loop_
_entity_poly.entity_id
_entity_poly.type
_entity_poly.pdbx_seq_one_letter_code
_entity_poly.pdbx_strand_id
1 'polypeptide(L)'
;MKIFAVIFFSILLLPDIYVRFAFLHKKKWTWRLLNWLPSVVAILCAFIFWGTNIPALPLSKAFFYILICIALPKLVFMVVSILFRILSLFWKGAKKAELPAALVCTFAALIVMIYGCTAGQKKLVVKQQTLYFWNLPEEFDGYRIVQLSDFHIGT
;
A
#
# COMPACT_ATOMS: atom_id res chain seq x y z
N MET A 1 18.12 0.50 -13.13
CA MET A 1 17.01 1.36 -13.56
C MET A 1 15.95 0.62 -14.40
N LYS A 2 16.29 -0.09 -15.49
CA LYS A 2 15.29 -0.74 -16.38
C LYS A 2 14.38 -1.76 -15.68
N ILE A 3 14.92 -2.61 -14.82
CA ILE A 3 14.14 -3.65 -14.07
C ILE A 3 13.13 -3.00 -13.13
N PHE A 4 13.52 -1.95 -12.41
CA PHE A 4 12.62 -1.22 -11.52
C PHE A 4 11.43 -0.60 -12.27
N ALA A 5 11.67 0.00 -13.42
CA ALA A 5 10.61 0.55 -14.26
C ALA A 5 9.63 -0.55 -14.74
N VAL A 6 10.15 -1.71 -15.18
CA VAL A 6 9.31 -2.84 -15.60
C VAL A 6 8.42 -3.34 -14.45
N ILE A 7 9.00 -3.53 -13.26
CA ILE A 7 8.24 -3.95 -12.07
C ILE A 7 7.16 -2.92 -11.73
N PHE A 8 7.52 -1.65 -11.71
CA PHE A 8 6.61 -0.54 -11.41
C PHE A 8 5.41 -0.51 -12.36
N PHE A 9 5.66 -0.51 -13.67
CA PHE A 9 4.59 -0.51 -14.67
C PHE A 9 3.76 -1.79 -14.62
N SER A 10 4.37 -2.94 -14.36
CA SER A 10 3.66 -4.21 -14.22
C SER A 10 2.68 -4.18 -13.04
N ILE A 11 3.13 -3.73 -11.88
CA ILE A 11 2.30 -3.63 -10.67
C ILE A 11 1.09 -2.70 -10.91
N LEU A 12 1.29 -1.63 -11.67
CA LEU A 12 0.26 -0.64 -11.89
C LEU A 12 -0.73 -1.06 -12.98
N LEU A 13 -0.25 -1.64 -14.08
CA LEU A 13 -1.05 -1.91 -15.28
C LEU A 13 -1.68 -3.30 -15.31
N LEU A 14 -1.05 -4.33 -14.72
CA LEU A 14 -1.60 -5.69 -14.71
C LEU A 14 -3.00 -5.77 -14.11
N PRO A 15 -3.30 -5.13 -12.95
CA PRO A 15 -4.65 -5.13 -12.40
C PRO A 15 -5.67 -4.47 -13.34
N ASP A 16 -5.31 -3.38 -14.04
CA ASP A 16 -6.22 -2.71 -14.97
C ASP A 16 -6.54 -3.58 -16.18
N ILE A 17 -5.52 -4.24 -16.72
CA ILE A 17 -5.68 -5.21 -17.81
C ILE A 17 -6.59 -6.34 -17.35
N TYR A 18 -6.34 -6.88 -16.15
CA TYR A 18 -7.16 -7.95 -15.58
C TYR A 18 -8.63 -7.53 -15.43
N VAL A 19 -8.91 -6.39 -14.78
CA VAL A 19 -10.28 -5.88 -14.58
C VAL A 19 -10.97 -5.63 -15.92
N ARG A 20 -10.26 -5.08 -16.90
CA ARG A 20 -10.78 -4.88 -18.26
C ARG A 20 -11.28 -6.17 -18.87
N PHE A 21 -10.48 -7.23 -18.86
CA PHE A 21 -10.86 -8.50 -19.47
C PHE A 21 -11.84 -9.29 -18.61
N ALA A 22 -11.71 -9.24 -17.29
CA ALA A 22 -12.52 -10.03 -16.37
C ALA A 22 -13.94 -9.48 -16.18
N PHE A 23 -14.09 -8.16 -16.11
CA PHE A 23 -15.35 -7.51 -15.71
C PHE A 23 -15.88 -6.49 -16.71
N LEU A 24 -15.01 -5.85 -17.50
CA LEU A 24 -15.38 -4.68 -18.32
C LEU A 24 -15.44 -4.97 -19.83
N HIS A 25 -15.18 -6.20 -20.28
CA HIS A 25 -15.16 -6.50 -21.71
C HIS A 25 -16.51 -6.25 -22.42
N LYS A 26 -17.64 -6.43 -21.70
CA LYS A 26 -19.01 -6.17 -22.22
C LYS A 26 -19.58 -4.82 -21.79
N LYS A 27 -18.83 -4.02 -21.05
CA LYS A 27 -19.31 -2.71 -20.56
C LYS A 27 -19.03 -1.59 -21.54
N LYS A 28 -19.77 -0.46 -21.40
CA LYS A 28 -19.58 0.76 -22.19
C LYS A 28 -18.14 1.25 -22.15
N TRP A 29 -17.67 1.90 -23.19
CA TRP A 29 -16.31 2.40 -23.31
C TRP A 29 -15.91 3.35 -22.16
N THR A 30 -16.84 4.14 -21.66
CA THR A 30 -16.64 5.02 -20.51
C THR A 30 -16.13 4.29 -19.26
N TRP A 31 -16.69 3.11 -18.94
CA TRP A 31 -16.23 2.30 -17.81
C TRP A 31 -14.81 1.74 -18.00
N ARG A 32 -14.48 1.44 -19.26
CA ARG A 32 -13.12 0.98 -19.60
C ARG A 32 -12.10 2.10 -19.43
N LEU A 33 -12.43 3.33 -19.81
CA LEU A 33 -11.59 4.51 -19.61
C LEU A 33 -11.43 4.82 -18.12
N LEU A 34 -12.54 4.81 -17.37
CA LEU A 34 -12.53 5.11 -15.95
C LEU A 34 -11.61 4.14 -15.17
N ASN A 35 -11.53 2.87 -15.60
CA ASN A 35 -10.62 1.88 -14.99
C ASN A 35 -9.15 2.30 -15.09
N TRP A 36 -8.74 2.92 -16.20
CA TRP A 36 -7.35 3.34 -16.42
C TRP A 36 -6.99 4.66 -15.73
N LEU A 37 -7.97 5.48 -15.40
CA LEU A 37 -7.78 6.83 -14.88
C LEU A 37 -6.83 6.88 -13.65
N PRO A 38 -6.98 6.04 -12.62
CA PRO A 38 -6.05 6.06 -11.48
C PRO A 38 -4.61 5.72 -11.87
N SER A 39 -4.40 4.78 -12.80
CA SER A 39 -3.05 4.42 -13.26
C SER A 39 -2.43 5.52 -14.11
N VAL A 40 -3.21 6.18 -14.95
CA VAL A 40 -2.76 7.35 -15.72
C VAL A 40 -2.32 8.46 -14.77
N VAL A 41 -3.10 8.77 -13.73
CA VAL A 41 -2.73 9.75 -12.70
C VAL A 41 -1.42 9.37 -12.02
N ALA A 42 -1.26 8.10 -11.59
CA ALA A 42 -0.04 7.63 -10.96
C ALA A 42 1.18 7.72 -11.90
N ILE A 43 1.02 7.40 -13.18
CA ILE A 43 2.08 7.52 -14.20
C ILE A 43 2.46 8.99 -14.42
N LEU A 44 1.48 9.88 -14.54
CA LEU A 44 1.75 11.32 -14.69
C LEU A 44 2.49 11.87 -13.46
N CYS A 45 2.07 11.50 -12.26
CA CYS A 45 2.78 11.87 -11.04
C CYS A 45 4.23 11.33 -11.03
N ALA A 46 4.46 10.10 -11.52
CA ALA A 46 5.80 9.54 -11.64
C ALA A 46 6.68 10.30 -12.63
N PHE A 47 6.14 10.69 -13.79
CA PHE A 47 6.87 11.50 -14.77
C PHE A 47 7.21 12.88 -14.23
N ILE A 48 6.28 13.54 -13.53
CA ILE A 48 6.54 14.83 -12.89
C ILE A 48 7.64 14.67 -11.85
N PHE A 49 7.58 13.64 -11.01
CA PHE A 49 8.56 13.38 -9.97
C PHE A 49 9.97 13.09 -10.54
N TRP A 50 10.08 12.29 -11.61
CA TRP A 50 11.36 11.96 -12.23
C TRP A 50 11.89 13.05 -13.17
N GLY A 51 11.01 13.86 -13.76
CA GLY A 51 11.38 14.94 -14.67
C GLY A 51 11.80 16.22 -13.97
N THR A 52 11.34 16.42 -12.75
CA THR A 52 11.74 17.57 -11.92
C THR A 52 12.77 17.07 -10.92
N ASN A 53 14.02 17.55 -11.01
CA ASN A 53 15.06 17.31 -10.01
C ASN A 53 14.72 18.04 -8.68
N ILE A 54 13.48 17.93 -8.20
CA ILE A 54 13.03 18.61 -6.99
C ILE A 54 13.32 17.69 -5.81
N PRO A 55 14.33 17.98 -4.98
CA PRO A 55 14.61 17.22 -3.76
C PRO A 55 13.65 17.62 -2.61
N ALA A 56 12.44 18.06 -2.93
CA ALA A 56 11.48 18.44 -1.90
C ALA A 56 10.93 17.16 -1.23
N LEU A 57 11.44 16.85 -0.07
CA LEU A 57 11.06 15.73 0.79
C LEU A 57 9.52 15.53 0.92
N PRO A 58 8.68 16.59 1.07
CA PRO A 58 7.24 16.44 1.13
C PRO A 58 6.62 15.94 -0.18
N LEU A 59 7.16 16.33 -1.33
CA LEU A 59 6.62 15.92 -2.63
C LEU A 59 6.92 14.44 -2.93
N SER A 60 8.11 13.96 -2.57
CA SER A 60 8.46 12.55 -2.72
C SER A 60 7.61 11.65 -1.84
N LYS A 61 7.36 12.04 -0.59
CA LYS A 61 6.45 11.31 0.31
C LYS A 61 5.04 11.25 -0.25
N ALA A 62 4.49 12.39 -0.70
CA ALA A 62 3.16 12.45 -1.31
C ALA A 62 3.05 11.53 -2.54
N PHE A 63 4.07 11.51 -3.39
CA PHE A 63 4.12 10.62 -4.54
C PHE A 63 4.04 9.13 -4.13
N PHE A 64 4.88 8.72 -3.18
CA PHE A 64 4.85 7.32 -2.71
C PHE A 64 3.51 6.95 -2.06
N TYR A 65 2.89 7.85 -1.31
CA TYR A 65 1.57 7.60 -0.72
C TYR A 65 0.48 7.44 -1.79
N ILE A 66 0.45 8.33 -2.77
CA ILE A 66 -0.49 8.23 -3.89
C ILE A 66 -0.30 6.90 -4.63
N LEU A 67 0.95 6.56 -4.94
CA LEU A 67 1.27 5.32 -5.63
C LEU A 67 0.80 4.08 -4.86
N ILE A 68 1.12 4.01 -3.58
CA ILE A 68 0.76 2.87 -2.73
C ILE A 68 -0.77 2.78 -2.57
N CYS A 69 -1.45 3.90 -2.33
CA CYS A 69 -2.91 3.96 -2.20
C CYS A 69 -3.65 3.61 -3.49
N ILE A 70 -3.02 3.73 -4.66
CA ILE A 70 -3.61 3.32 -5.94
C ILE A 70 -3.24 1.86 -6.27
N ALA A 71 -1.96 1.50 -6.18
CA ALA A 71 -1.47 0.22 -6.67
C ALA A 71 -1.89 -0.96 -5.78
N LEU A 72 -1.74 -0.84 -4.45
CA LEU A 72 -2.03 -1.93 -3.52
C LEU A 72 -3.50 -2.37 -3.52
N PRO A 73 -4.50 -1.48 -3.41
CA PRO A 73 -5.91 -1.88 -3.48
C PRO A 73 -6.26 -2.59 -4.80
N LYS A 74 -5.69 -2.15 -5.92
CA LYS A 74 -5.90 -2.80 -7.22
C LYS A 74 -5.29 -4.21 -7.28
N LEU A 75 -4.10 -4.39 -6.70
CA LEU A 75 -3.48 -5.71 -6.59
C LEU A 75 -4.31 -6.63 -5.70
N VAL A 76 -4.78 -6.14 -4.56
CA VAL A 76 -5.66 -6.91 -3.66
C VAL A 76 -6.92 -7.35 -4.41
N PHE A 77 -7.57 -6.43 -5.13
CA PHE A 77 -8.74 -6.77 -5.95
C PHE A 77 -8.43 -7.90 -6.93
N MET A 78 -7.35 -7.77 -7.69
CA MET A 78 -6.94 -8.77 -8.68
C MET A 78 -6.66 -10.12 -8.03
N VAL A 79 -5.87 -10.16 -6.96
CA VAL A 79 -5.50 -11.40 -6.27
C VAL A 79 -6.73 -12.10 -5.69
N VAL A 80 -7.58 -11.37 -4.96
CA VAL A 80 -8.81 -11.94 -4.38
C VAL A 80 -9.74 -12.46 -5.47
N SER A 81 -9.94 -11.69 -6.54
CA SER A 81 -10.79 -12.11 -7.66
C SER A 81 -10.24 -13.39 -8.34
N ILE A 82 -8.92 -13.48 -8.58
CA ILE A 82 -8.29 -14.68 -9.14
C ILE A 82 -8.50 -15.88 -8.21
N LEU A 83 -8.30 -15.72 -6.90
CA LEU A 83 -8.52 -16.79 -5.92
C LEU A 83 -9.96 -17.29 -5.95
N PHE A 84 -10.96 -16.40 -5.98
CA PHE A 84 -12.36 -16.79 -6.08
C PHE A 84 -12.71 -17.47 -7.42
N ARG A 85 -12.04 -17.10 -8.51
CA ARG A 85 -12.18 -17.79 -9.80
C ARG A 85 -11.61 -19.20 -9.74
N ILE A 86 -10.45 -19.41 -9.15
CA ILE A 86 -9.87 -20.73 -8.94
C ILE A 86 -10.80 -21.56 -8.04
N LEU A 87 -11.27 -20.97 -6.93
CA LEU A 87 -12.20 -21.63 -6.02
C LEU A 87 -13.51 -22.00 -6.69
N SER A 88 -13.96 -21.21 -7.68
CA SER A 88 -15.20 -21.49 -8.44
C SER A 88 -15.11 -22.73 -9.31
N LEU A 89 -13.94 -23.27 -9.56
CA LEU A 89 -13.75 -24.56 -10.24
C LEU A 89 -14.25 -25.72 -9.37
N PHE A 90 -14.15 -25.57 -8.04
CA PHE A 90 -14.54 -26.58 -7.07
C PHE A 90 -15.93 -26.29 -6.47
N TRP A 91 -16.28 -25.01 -6.33
CA TRP A 91 -17.53 -24.59 -5.70
C TRP A 91 -18.22 -23.46 -6.48
N LYS A 92 -19.34 -23.78 -7.14
CA LYS A 92 -20.09 -22.83 -8.00
C LYS A 92 -20.53 -21.55 -7.27
N GLY A 93 -20.75 -21.60 -5.95
CA GLY A 93 -21.10 -20.44 -5.14
C GLY A 93 -20.01 -19.37 -5.07
N ALA A 94 -18.74 -19.76 -5.18
CA ALA A 94 -17.60 -18.85 -5.14
C ALA A 94 -17.65 -17.79 -6.24
N LYS A 95 -18.17 -18.14 -7.43
CA LYS A 95 -18.30 -17.17 -8.53
C LYS A 95 -19.25 -16.01 -8.22
N LYS A 96 -20.30 -16.25 -7.43
CA LYS A 96 -21.21 -15.18 -7.00
C LYS A 96 -20.59 -14.30 -5.94
N ALA A 97 -19.71 -14.84 -5.11
CA ALA A 97 -19.00 -14.13 -4.05
C ALA A 97 -17.74 -13.39 -4.55
N GLU A 98 -17.26 -13.65 -5.78
CA GLU A 98 -16.03 -13.07 -6.34
C GLU A 98 -16.01 -11.54 -6.23
N LEU A 99 -17.00 -10.88 -6.83
CA LEU A 99 -17.02 -9.41 -6.87
C LEU A 99 -17.20 -8.77 -5.50
N PRO A 100 -18.19 -9.17 -4.66
CA PRO A 100 -18.35 -8.57 -3.34
C PRO A 100 -17.15 -8.83 -2.44
N ALA A 101 -16.57 -10.03 -2.44
CA ALA A 101 -15.37 -10.32 -1.65
C ALA A 101 -14.18 -9.48 -2.09
N ALA A 102 -13.92 -9.39 -3.41
CA ALA A 102 -12.84 -8.58 -3.94
C ALA A 102 -13.02 -7.10 -3.57
N LEU A 103 -14.23 -6.55 -3.64
CA LEU A 103 -14.51 -5.17 -3.24
C LEU A 103 -14.28 -4.94 -1.74
N VAL A 104 -14.81 -5.83 -0.89
CA VAL A 104 -14.64 -5.71 0.59
C VAL A 104 -13.15 -5.73 0.97
N CYS A 105 -12.38 -6.68 0.42
CA CYS A 105 -10.94 -6.75 0.68
C CYS A 105 -10.20 -5.52 0.16
N THR A 106 -10.60 -4.98 -0.99
CA THR A 106 -10.02 -3.77 -1.57
C THR A 106 -10.27 -2.56 -0.69
N PHE A 107 -11.51 -2.37 -0.23
CA PHE A 107 -11.84 -1.27 0.69
C PHE A 107 -11.13 -1.42 2.03
N ALA A 108 -11.06 -2.62 2.59
CA ALA A 108 -10.30 -2.88 3.81
C ALA A 108 -8.82 -2.53 3.64
N ALA A 109 -8.20 -2.95 2.54
CA ALA A 109 -6.82 -2.60 2.21
C ALA A 109 -6.63 -1.08 2.07
N LEU A 110 -7.55 -0.38 1.41
CA LEU A 110 -7.50 1.07 1.28
C LEU A 110 -7.57 1.78 2.63
N ILE A 111 -8.47 1.35 3.52
CA ILE A 111 -8.60 1.91 4.88
C ILE A 111 -7.30 1.70 5.67
N VAL A 112 -6.74 0.49 5.64
CA VAL A 112 -5.47 0.17 6.32
C VAL A 112 -4.33 1.04 5.78
N MET A 113 -4.27 1.24 4.46
CA MET A 113 -3.23 2.08 3.82
C MET A 113 -3.38 3.55 4.22
N ILE A 114 -4.59 4.10 4.19
CA ILE A 114 -4.85 5.49 4.61
C ILE A 114 -4.48 5.67 6.08
N TYR A 115 -4.88 4.73 6.94
CA TYR A 115 -4.52 4.77 8.37
C TYR A 115 -3.00 4.71 8.57
N GLY A 116 -2.32 3.78 7.90
CA GLY A 116 -0.86 3.63 7.98
C GLY A 116 -0.12 4.88 7.51
N CYS A 117 -0.57 5.49 6.40
CA CYS A 117 0.03 6.70 5.84
C CYS A 117 -0.27 7.98 6.65
N THR A 118 -1.26 7.98 7.53
CA THR A 118 -1.67 9.17 8.28
C THR A 118 -1.44 9.03 9.79
N ALA A 119 -2.34 8.32 10.47
CA ALA A 119 -2.34 8.19 11.92
C ALA A 119 -1.26 7.20 12.43
N GLY A 120 -1.03 6.12 11.69
CA GLY A 120 -0.09 5.06 12.09
C GLY A 120 1.34 5.54 12.26
N GLN A 121 1.80 6.45 11.41
CA GLN A 121 3.16 7.00 11.45
C GLN A 121 3.43 7.92 12.65
N LYS A 122 2.37 8.49 13.23
CA LYS A 122 2.49 9.45 14.34
C LYS A 122 2.40 8.80 15.71
N LYS A 123 2.17 7.48 15.76
CA LYS A 123 1.97 6.77 17.01
C LYS A 123 3.32 6.45 17.67
N LEU A 124 3.69 7.27 18.66
CA LEU A 124 4.79 6.96 19.55
C LEU A 124 4.40 5.83 20.50
N VAL A 125 5.22 4.77 20.54
CA VAL A 125 5.05 3.67 21.48
C VAL A 125 6.18 3.75 22.50
N VAL A 126 5.84 4.05 23.75
CA VAL A 126 6.77 4.04 24.88
C VAL A 126 6.71 2.65 25.51
N LYS A 127 7.80 1.90 25.45
CA LYS A 127 7.97 0.63 26.17
C LYS A 127 8.80 0.90 27.41
N GLN A 128 8.26 0.62 28.59
CA GLN A 128 8.99 0.66 29.85
C GLN A 128 9.45 -0.75 30.19
N GLN A 129 10.73 -0.90 30.47
CA GLN A 129 11.34 -2.17 30.89
C GLN A 129 12.19 -1.91 32.12
N THR A 130 11.90 -2.61 33.20
CA THR A 130 12.71 -2.56 34.42
C THR A 130 13.75 -3.68 34.34
N LEU A 131 15.00 -3.31 34.50
CA LEU A 131 16.14 -4.23 34.55
C LEU A 131 16.67 -4.26 35.98
N TYR A 132 16.89 -5.46 36.52
CA TYR A 132 17.45 -5.65 37.86
C TYR A 132 18.87 -6.19 37.72
N PHE A 133 19.80 -5.49 38.36
CA PHE A 133 21.21 -5.89 38.41
C PHE A 133 21.66 -6.02 39.86
N TRP A 134 22.21 -7.17 40.22
CA TRP A 134 22.66 -7.50 41.59
C TRP A 134 23.94 -6.77 41.97
N ASN A 135 24.72 -6.28 41.03
CA ASN A 135 26.07 -5.74 41.21
C ASN A 135 26.13 -4.24 41.00
N LEU A 136 25.00 -3.55 40.91
CA LEU A 136 24.99 -2.11 40.75
C LEU A 136 25.08 -1.43 42.13
N PRO A 137 25.91 -0.37 42.26
CA PRO A 137 25.91 0.49 43.45
C PRO A 137 24.53 1.10 43.72
N GLU A 138 24.21 1.33 45.00
CA GLU A 138 22.91 1.82 45.45
C GLU A 138 22.55 3.18 44.82
N GLU A 139 23.55 3.99 44.44
CA GLU A 139 23.36 5.27 43.78
C GLU A 139 22.68 5.17 42.41
N PHE A 140 22.67 3.99 41.80
CA PHE A 140 21.99 3.74 40.53
C PHE A 140 20.56 3.16 40.67
N ASP A 141 20.08 2.97 41.90
CA ASP A 141 18.72 2.53 42.12
C ASP A 141 17.73 3.61 41.60
N GLY A 142 16.78 3.17 40.77
CA GLY A 142 15.82 4.08 40.12
C GLY A 142 16.39 4.88 38.95
N TYR A 143 17.63 4.63 38.50
CA TYR A 143 18.20 5.29 37.33
C TYR A 143 17.40 5.00 36.06
N ARG A 144 17.07 6.03 35.28
CA ARG A 144 16.24 5.89 34.07
C ARG A 144 17.06 6.16 32.80
N ILE A 145 17.09 5.21 31.90
CA ILE A 145 17.72 5.33 30.59
C ILE A 145 16.61 5.47 29.56
N VAL A 146 16.66 6.50 28.74
CA VAL A 146 15.75 6.67 27.60
C VAL A 146 16.51 6.30 26.33
N GLN A 147 16.06 5.25 25.66
CA GLN A 147 16.57 4.86 24.36
C GLN A 147 15.55 5.26 23.29
N LEU A 148 15.98 6.04 22.34
CA LEU A 148 15.21 6.42 21.17
C LEU A 148 15.78 5.65 19.97
N SER A 149 14.93 4.88 19.29
CA SER A 149 15.30 4.14 18.06
C SER A 149 14.46 4.61 16.88
N ASP A 150 14.90 4.28 15.69
CA ASP A 150 14.22 4.59 14.41
C ASP A 150 14.04 6.09 14.11
N PHE A 151 15.02 6.88 14.51
CA PHE A 151 15.09 8.27 14.06
C PHE A 151 15.37 8.33 12.56
N HIS A 152 14.30 8.35 11.76
CA HIS A 152 14.39 8.76 10.37
C HIS A 152 14.48 10.31 10.30
N ILE A 153 15.64 10.85 10.57
CA ILE A 153 15.94 12.27 10.32
C ILE A 153 16.06 12.37 8.80
N GLY A 154 14.94 12.75 8.14
CA GLY A 154 14.95 13.01 6.72
C GLY A 154 15.88 14.16 6.41
N THR A 155 16.99 13.88 5.75
CA THR A 155 17.85 14.85 5.08
C THR A 155 17.23 15.24 3.75
#